data_d9013665a9ab28ea926b6be0eb45587b
#
_entry.id   d9013665a9ab28ea926b6be0eb45587b
#
_cell.length_a   1.000
_cell.length_b   1.000
_cell.length_c   1.000
_cell.angle_alpha   90.00
_cell.angle_beta   90.00
_cell.angle_gamma   90.00
#
_symmetry.space_group_name_H-M   'P 1'
#
loop_
_entity.id
_entity.type
_entity.pdbx_description
1 polymer ?
#
loop_
_entity_poly.entity_id
_entity_poly.type
_entity_poly.pdbx_seq_one_letter_code
_entity_poly.pdbx_strand_id
1 'polypeptide(L)'
;MNKKRLLLGFLLLVAVLLIAAGQPEGAPETAVAVAAAAPAAQSTGALVNAEGQVVPLFNVDLAFQMGGRVAEILVREGDTVKAGDALIRLDTIEADLALQQAQARLTSAQATVTLAENQKALAEAAIQTAESQVAAAEANLALVKAGPRPEEIAAAESNLAAAEAAVNQAAGQRDTALNVGTNAQISQAQAQVAAAAAQVRTLEESYDTILTTCFDTPNGEVCPLYGTVEETTRAQLEAARQNQAAAQAGLDALQAGPTAVQQQAAQGGVGVAIAARDLAQAQLDLLNEPVSPERIAIAEVGVLQAQVGVESARTGVTQADAAVAQAQATVVQAEAGVAVAQAMLDRMTLKAAFDGTVSRINTNVGELVGSGLPVVTMADFSGWQIKTTDLTELDVAFVNAGDKVTATFDAIPGKSVSGVVTNVALVASLARGDVVYEVTVALDAAPDLPLRWGMTAVVDIES
;
A
#
# COMPACT_ATOMS: atom_id res chain seq x y z
N MET A 1 -24.44 -20.59 6.59
CA MET A 1 -25.72 -20.32 5.91
C MET A 1 -25.63 -18.98 5.16
N ASN A 2 -25.46 -19.10 3.86
CA ASN A 2 -25.86 -18.21 2.76
C ASN A 2 -25.69 -16.67 2.87
N LYS A 3 -24.51 -16.18 2.43
CA LYS A 3 -24.31 -14.81 1.93
C LYS A 3 -23.87 -14.77 0.45
N LYS A 4 -24.37 -15.64 -0.41
CA LYS A 4 -24.05 -15.70 -1.86
C LYS A 4 -25.26 -15.40 -2.79
N ARG A 5 -26.23 -14.60 -2.37
CA ARG A 5 -27.43 -14.31 -3.18
C ARG A 5 -27.76 -12.82 -3.34
N LEU A 6 -26.79 -11.89 -3.25
CA LEU A 6 -27.09 -10.46 -3.42
C LEU A 6 -26.21 -9.73 -4.46
N LEU A 7 -25.64 -10.44 -5.43
CA LEU A 7 -24.78 -9.82 -6.48
C LEU A 7 -25.19 -10.21 -7.91
N LEU A 8 -26.41 -10.66 -8.13
CA LEU A 8 -26.90 -11.04 -9.45
C LEU A 8 -28.14 -10.25 -9.91
N GLY A 9 -28.46 -9.12 -9.29
CA GLY A 9 -29.66 -8.33 -9.55
C GLY A 9 -29.48 -7.00 -10.28
N PHE A 10 -28.26 -6.62 -10.73
CA PHE A 10 -28.04 -5.29 -11.31
C PHE A 10 -27.50 -5.27 -12.75
N LEU A 11 -27.54 -6.38 -13.45
CA LEU A 11 -27.01 -6.47 -14.82
C LEU A 11 -28.04 -6.94 -15.87
N LEU A 12 -29.34 -6.69 -15.65
CA LEU A 12 -30.40 -7.18 -16.55
C LEU A 12 -31.51 -6.14 -16.83
N LEU A 13 -31.12 -4.84 -16.96
CA LEU A 13 -32.11 -3.77 -17.24
C LEU A 13 -31.68 -2.79 -18.34
N VAL A 14 -30.87 -3.20 -19.31
CA VAL A 14 -30.51 -2.40 -20.52
C VAL A 14 -30.54 -3.24 -21.78
N ALA A 15 -31.46 -4.16 -21.93
CA ALA A 15 -31.58 -4.93 -23.17
C ALA A 15 -33.03 -5.33 -23.48
N VAL A 16 -33.96 -4.36 -23.48
CA VAL A 16 -35.28 -4.56 -24.12
C VAL A 16 -35.82 -3.21 -24.55
N LEU A 17 -35.49 -2.76 -25.73
CA LEU A 17 -36.31 -1.79 -26.51
C LEU A 17 -35.83 -1.71 -27.95
N LEU A 18 -36.08 -2.76 -28.73
CA LEU A 18 -35.96 -2.70 -30.20
C LEU A 18 -36.59 -3.98 -30.79
N ILE A 19 -37.92 -4.05 -30.89
CA ILE A 19 -38.62 -4.91 -31.84
C ILE A 19 -40.09 -4.46 -31.88
N ALA A 20 -40.54 -4.16 -33.07
CA ALA A 20 -41.88 -4.11 -33.63
C ALA A 20 -42.14 -2.77 -34.32
N ALA A 21 -42.56 -2.62 -35.52
CA ALA A 21 -43.23 -3.43 -36.51
C ALA A 21 -43.13 -2.64 -37.82
N GLY A 22 -43.13 -3.12 -39.02
CA GLY A 22 -43.99 -4.03 -39.66
C GLY A 22 -44.21 -3.52 -41.08
N GLN A 23 -43.93 -4.31 -42.10
CA GLN A 23 -44.34 -4.05 -43.46
C GLN A 23 -45.86 -4.23 -43.62
N PRO A 24 -46.47 -3.67 -44.70
CA PRO A 24 -46.75 -4.54 -45.82
C PRO A 24 -46.58 -3.92 -47.24
N GLU A 25 -46.39 -4.84 -48.14
CA GLU A 25 -46.55 -4.94 -49.57
C GLU A 25 -47.56 -4.04 -50.30
N GLY A 26 -47.21 -3.78 -51.58
CA GLY A 26 -48.14 -3.34 -52.61
C GLY A 26 -47.51 -2.72 -53.82
N ALA A 27 -47.11 -3.50 -54.82
CA ALA A 27 -46.97 -3.03 -56.20
C ALA A 27 -48.38 -3.10 -56.85
N PRO A 28 -48.67 -2.36 -57.98
CA PRO A 28 -48.13 -2.67 -59.27
C PRO A 28 -47.89 -1.48 -60.24
N GLU A 29 -46.93 -1.70 -61.14
CA GLU A 29 -47.01 -1.64 -62.62
C GLU A 29 -47.31 -0.34 -63.39
N THR A 30 -46.38 -0.03 -64.25
CA THR A 30 -46.43 0.57 -65.60
C THR A 30 -46.79 2.03 -65.80
N ALA A 31 -45.80 2.77 -66.32
CA ALA A 31 -45.95 3.50 -67.60
C ALA A 31 -44.60 4.00 -68.14
N VAL A 32 -44.32 3.61 -69.31
CA VAL A 32 -43.23 4.06 -70.20
C VAL A 32 -43.46 5.53 -70.57
N ALA A 33 -42.47 6.38 -70.36
CA ALA A 33 -42.41 7.68 -71.01
C ALA A 33 -40.97 7.95 -71.51
N VAL A 34 -40.92 8.18 -72.76
CA VAL A 34 -39.80 8.44 -73.63
C VAL A 34 -38.94 9.61 -73.16
N ALA A 35 -37.63 9.37 -73.04
CA ALA A 35 -36.65 10.40 -72.78
C ALA A 35 -36.52 11.32 -73.99
N ALA A 36 -36.77 12.59 -73.78
CA ALA A 36 -36.23 13.65 -74.63
C ALA A 36 -34.84 14.02 -74.10
N ALA A 37 -33.80 13.82 -74.83
CA ALA A 37 -32.45 14.29 -74.55
C ALA A 37 -32.49 15.82 -74.53
N ALA A 38 -32.29 16.38 -73.31
CA ALA A 38 -31.92 17.78 -73.21
C ALA A 38 -30.44 17.92 -73.55
N PRO A 39 -30.04 18.98 -74.28
CA PRO A 39 -28.66 19.21 -74.63
C PRO A 39 -27.84 19.43 -73.32
N ALA A 40 -26.67 18.81 -73.27
CA ALA A 40 -25.69 19.06 -72.21
C ALA A 40 -25.47 20.59 -72.16
N ALA A 41 -25.90 21.22 -71.09
CA ALA A 41 -25.46 22.57 -70.73
C ALA A 41 -23.94 22.47 -70.56
N GLN A 42 -23.20 23.07 -71.44
CA GLN A 42 -21.83 23.41 -71.17
C GLN A 42 -21.88 24.36 -70.00
N SER A 43 -21.42 23.90 -68.86
CA SER A 43 -21.14 24.74 -67.71
C SER A 43 -20.00 25.70 -68.12
N THR A 44 -20.37 26.90 -68.55
CA THR A 44 -19.41 28.01 -68.46
C THR A 44 -19.19 28.19 -66.99
N GLY A 45 -18.04 27.66 -66.47
CA GLY A 45 -17.67 27.79 -65.08
C GLY A 45 -17.86 29.21 -64.60
N ALA A 46 -18.68 29.44 -63.66
CA ALA A 46 -18.81 30.74 -63.00
C ALA A 46 -17.50 31.03 -62.29
N LEU A 47 -16.76 31.99 -62.74
CA LEU A 47 -15.60 32.51 -61.99
C LEU A 47 -16.14 33.26 -60.77
N VAL A 48 -15.94 32.70 -59.61
CA VAL A 48 -16.25 33.40 -58.33
C VAL A 48 -14.97 34.04 -57.86
N ASN A 49 -14.99 35.36 -57.72
CA ASN A 49 -13.86 36.13 -57.23
C ASN A 49 -14.10 36.49 -55.75
N ALA A 50 -13.10 36.23 -54.92
CA ALA A 50 -13.18 36.56 -53.48
C ALA A 50 -11.85 37.09 -52.94
N GLU A 51 -11.94 38.05 -52.02
CA GLU A 51 -10.79 38.47 -51.23
C GLU A 51 -10.57 37.53 -50.05
N GLY A 52 -9.30 37.26 -49.75
CA GLY A 52 -8.93 36.43 -48.62
C GLY A 52 -7.59 36.84 -48.01
N GLN A 53 -7.25 36.18 -46.94
CA GLN A 53 -5.96 36.34 -46.30
C GLN A 53 -5.17 35.02 -46.31
N VAL A 54 -3.88 35.16 -46.60
CA VAL A 54 -2.93 34.05 -46.48
C VAL A 54 -2.73 33.71 -45.05
N VAL A 55 -2.98 32.47 -44.68
CA VAL A 55 -2.77 31.92 -43.37
C VAL A 55 -1.88 30.66 -43.42
N PRO A 56 -1.16 30.31 -42.34
CA PRO A 56 -0.39 29.10 -42.31
C PRO A 56 -1.32 27.88 -42.31
N LEU A 57 -0.76 26.71 -42.62
CA LEU A 57 -1.50 25.45 -42.68
C LEU A 57 -2.20 25.16 -41.31
N PHE A 58 -1.50 25.44 -40.24
CA PHE A 58 -2.03 25.32 -38.89
C PHE A 58 -1.45 26.40 -37.98
N ASN A 59 -2.23 26.92 -37.06
CA ASN A 59 -1.76 27.86 -36.06
C ASN A 59 -2.47 27.63 -34.73
N VAL A 60 -1.79 27.94 -33.64
CA VAL A 60 -2.33 27.87 -32.29
C VAL A 60 -1.82 29.01 -31.43
N ASP A 61 -2.71 29.55 -30.65
CA ASP A 61 -2.37 30.49 -29.59
C ASP A 61 -2.18 29.75 -28.28
N LEU A 62 -0.95 29.78 -27.80
CA LEU A 62 -0.56 29.10 -26.57
C LEU A 62 -0.72 30.04 -25.38
N ALA A 63 -1.33 29.53 -24.34
CA ALA A 63 -1.57 30.22 -23.09
C ALA A 63 -1.17 29.35 -21.90
N PHE A 64 -0.75 29.99 -20.81
CA PHE A 64 -0.57 29.29 -19.56
C PHE A 64 -1.91 28.88 -18.93
N GLN A 65 -1.97 27.67 -18.35
CA GLN A 65 -3.14 27.23 -17.60
C GLN A 65 -3.27 27.93 -16.24
N MET A 66 -2.19 28.50 -15.73
CA MET A 66 -2.14 29.27 -14.49
C MET A 66 -1.33 30.55 -14.69
N GLY A 67 -1.73 31.62 -14.00
CA GLY A 67 -1.03 32.88 -14.06
C GLY A 67 0.28 32.87 -13.27
N GLY A 68 1.21 33.69 -13.66
CA GLY A 68 2.49 33.85 -12.98
C GLY A 68 3.37 34.91 -13.62
N ARG A 69 4.49 35.22 -13.00
CA ARG A 69 5.48 36.13 -13.57
C ARG A 69 6.38 35.37 -14.54
N VAL A 70 6.62 35.95 -15.72
CA VAL A 70 7.57 35.38 -16.69
C VAL A 70 8.98 35.51 -16.16
N ALA A 71 9.64 34.37 -15.91
CA ALA A 71 11.02 34.32 -15.48
C ALA A 71 11.98 34.43 -16.66
N GLU A 72 11.72 33.65 -17.73
CA GLU A 72 12.56 33.64 -18.91
C GLU A 72 11.77 33.29 -20.18
N ILE A 73 12.22 33.81 -21.30
CA ILE A 73 11.73 33.48 -22.65
C ILE A 73 12.89 32.77 -23.35
N LEU A 74 12.67 31.50 -23.72
CA LEU A 74 13.71 30.61 -24.23
C LEU A 74 13.84 30.63 -25.76
N VAL A 75 12.88 31.26 -26.44
CA VAL A 75 12.77 31.30 -27.92
C VAL A 75 12.56 32.74 -28.39
N ARG A 76 12.76 32.94 -29.67
CA ARG A 76 12.51 34.23 -30.35
C ARG A 76 11.45 34.06 -31.43
N GLU A 77 10.83 35.16 -31.81
CA GLU A 77 9.98 35.15 -33.00
C GLU A 77 10.78 34.76 -34.23
N GLY A 78 10.28 33.83 -35.00
CA GLY A 78 10.94 33.22 -36.16
C GLY A 78 11.70 31.92 -35.86
N ASP A 79 11.89 31.53 -34.63
CA ASP A 79 12.55 30.28 -34.27
C ASP A 79 11.69 29.06 -34.63
N THR A 80 12.30 28.04 -35.19
CA THR A 80 11.67 26.75 -35.46
C THR A 80 11.86 25.87 -34.22
N VAL A 81 10.76 25.31 -33.71
CA VAL A 81 10.71 24.50 -32.50
C VAL A 81 9.99 23.16 -32.77
N LYS A 82 10.30 22.17 -31.97
CA LYS A 82 9.65 20.86 -31.98
C LYS A 82 8.60 20.73 -30.90
N ALA A 83 7.63 19.87 -31.09
CA ALA A 83 6.64 19.53 -30.08
C ALA A 83 7.31 19.15 -28.75
N GLY A 84 6.90 19.81 -27.67
CA GLY A 84 7.46 19.62 -26.35
C GLY A 84 8.61 20.53 -25.96
N ASP A 85 9.20 21.30 -26.91
CA ASP A 85 10.24 22.28 -26.58
C ASP A 85 9.70 23.37 -25.66
N ALA A 86 10.50 23.78 -24.69
CA ALA A 86 10.13 24.84 -23.75
C ALA A 86 10.25 26.20 -24.45
N LEU A 87 9.18 26.99 -24.40
CA LEU A 87 9.09 28.30 -25.01
C LEU A 87 9.28 29.43 -24.00
N ILE A 88 8.51 29.38 -22.93
CA ILE A 88 8.51 30.38 -21.88
C ILE A 88 8.40 29.66 -20.53
N ARG A 89 9.12 30.16 -19.53
CA ARG A 89 9.04 29.69 -18.15
C ARG A 89 8.58 30.80 -17.23
N LEU A 90 7.62 30.46 -16.38
CA LEU A 90 7.22 31.32 -15.26
C LEU A 90 8.18 31.15 -14.09
N ASP A 91 8.08 32.03 -13.12
CA ASP A 91 8.80 31.90 -11.84
C ASP A 91 8.32 30.66 -11.09
N THR A 92 9.26 29.74 -10.85
CA THR A 92 8.98 28.40 -10.28
C THR A 92 9.26 28.32 -8.79
N ILE A 93 9.75 29.39 -8.14
CA ILE A 93 10.23 29.36 -6.75
C ILE A 93 9.18 28.74 -5.80
N GLU A 94 7.93 29.18 -5.90
CA GLU A 94 6.85 28.66 -5.05
C GLU A 94 6.49 27.21 -5.37
N ALA A 95 6.49 26.85 -6.66
CA ALA A 95 6.20 25.48 -7.09
C ALA A 95 7.33 24.50 -6.73
N ASP A 96 8.58 24.93 -6.86
CA ASP A 96 9.75 24.14 -6.43
C ASP A 96 9.71 23.91 -4.92
N LEU A 97 9.37 24.91 -4.13
CA LEU A 97 9.20 24.77 -2.69
C LEU A 97 8.05 23.83 -2.34
N ALA A 98 6.92 23.93 -3.05
CA ALA A 98 5.79 23.02 -2.86
C ALA A 98 6.16 21.56 -3.21
N LEU A 99 6.92 21.36 -4.28
CA LEU A 99 7.45 20.03 -4.65
C LEU A 99 8.38 19.49 -3.57
N GLN A 100 9.31 20.32 -3.07
CA GLN A 100 10.22 19.93 -1.99
C GLN A 100 9.45 19.55 -0.71
N GLN A 101 8.42 20.30 -0.36
CA GLN A 101 7.55 19.98 0.79
C GLN A 101 6.80 18.67 0.59
N ALA A 102 6.29 18.42 -0.62
CA ALA A 102 5.61 17.17 -0.94
C ALA A 102 6.58 15.97 -0.86
N GLN A 103 7.80 16.13 -1.36
CA GLN A 103 8.85 15.11 -1.27
C GLN A 103 9.26 14.83 0.19
N ALA A 104 9.36 15.87 1.02
CA ALA A 104 9.63 15.70 2.45
C ALA A 104 8.52 14.93 3.17
N ARG A 105 7.25 15.20 2.81
CA ARG A 105 6.10 14.42 3.31
C ARG A 105 6.15 12.96 2.87
N LEU A 106 6.52 12.70 1.63
CA LEU A 106 6.70 11.31 1.13
C LEU A 106 7.79 10.59 1.92
N THR A 107 8.94 11.22 2.13
CA THR A 107 10.03 10.65 2.95
C THR A 107 9.57 10.37 4.37
N SER A 108 8.81 11.27 4.98
CA SER A 108 8.23 11.06 6.31
C SER A 108 7.23 9.89 6.33
N ALA A 109 6.37 9.78 5.31
CA ALA A 109 5.44 8.66 5.19
C ALA A 109 6.16 7.31 5.02
N GLN A 110 7.23 7.27 4.23
CA GLN A 110 8.07 6.07 4.07
C GLN A 110 8.74 5.66 5.39
N ALA A 111 9.20 6.63 6.18
CA ALA A 111 9.74 6.36 7.51
C ALA A 111 8.68 5.76 8.45
N THR A 112 7.42 6.19 8.35
CA THR A 112 6.32 5.58 9.15
C THR A 112 6.02 4.14 8.72
N VAL A 113 6.15 3.79 7.43
CA VAL A 113 6.05 2.39 6.97
C VAL A 113 7.15 1.55 7.61
N THR A 114 8.40 2.00 7.55
CA THR A 114 9.53 1.28 8.16
C THR A 114 9.31 1.07 9.68
N LEU A 115 8.78 2.09 10.37
CA LEU A 115 8.45 1.96 11.78
C LEU A 115 7.36 0.90 12.03
N ALA A 116 6.30 0.90 11.23
CA ALA A 116 5.21 -0.07 11.34
C ALA A 116 5.70 -1.50 11.00
N GLU A 117 6.56 -1.67 10.01
CA GLU A 117 7.19 -2.96 9.68
C GLU A 117 8.06 -3.49 10.82
N ASN A 118 8.83 -2.62 11.47
CA ASN A 118 9.60 -2.98 12.67
C ASN A 118 8.68 -3.41 13.82
N GLN A 119 7.54 -2.72 14.01
CA GLN A 119 6.55 -3.10 15.01
C GLN A 119 5.91 -4.46 14.68
N LYS A 120 5.65 -4.74 13.40
CA LYS A 120 5.17 -6.05 12.94
C LYS A 120 6.20 -7.13 13.25
N ALA A 121 7.48 -6.93 12.93
CA ALA A 121 8.53 -7.89 13.23
C ALA A 121 8.65 -8.19 14.73
N LEU A 122 8.46 -7.19 15.60
CA LEU A 122 8.40 -7.38 17.04
C LEU A 122 7.18 -8.20 17.47
N ALA A 123 6.02 -7.96 16.86
CA ALA A 123 4.81 -8.74 17.14
C ALA A 123 4.95 -10.19 16.66
N GLU A 124 5.60 -10.44 15.52
CA GLU A 124 5.92 -11.78 15.03
C GLU A 124 6.89 -12.51 15.98
N ALA A 125 7.91 -11.83 16.51
CA ALA A 125 8.81 -12.40 17.51
C ALA A 125 8.09 -12.75 18.83
N ALA A 126 7.03 -12.01 19.17
CA ALA A 126 6.18 -12.34 20.34
C ALA A 126 5.43 -13.67 20.15
N ILE A 127 5.02 -14.03 18.93
CA ILE A 127 4.44 -15.37 18.65
C ILE A 127 5.46 -16.47 18.96
N GLN A 128 6.69 -16.34 18.47
CA GLN A 128 7.76 -17.30 18.71
C GLN A 128 8.01 -17.51 20.23
N THR A 129 7.97 -16.41 20.97
CA THR A 129 8.10 -16.43 22.43
C THR A 129 6.94 -17.18 23.09
N ALA A 130 5.70 -16.88 22.66
CA ALA A 130 4.51 -17.53 23.19
C ALA A 130 4.46 -19.03 22.82
N GLU A 131 4.87 -19.40 21.61
CA GLU A 131 4.99 -20.82 21.19
C GLU A 131 6.03 -21.58 22.03
N SER A 132 7.16 -20.94 22.34
CA SER A 132 8.16 -21.50 23.25
C SER A 132 7.59 -21.75 24.66
N GLN A 133 6.68 -20.90 25.11
CA GLN A 133 5.99 -21.08 26.39
C GLN A 133 4.97 -22.21 26.35
N VAL A 134 4.27 -22.40 25.22
CA VAL A 134 3.42 -23.60 25.03
C VAL A 134 4.26 -24.85 25.12
N ALA A 135 5.39 -24.92 24.41
CA ALA A 135 6.28 -26.07 24.45
C ALA A 135 6.81 -26.33 25.89
N ALA A 136 7.14 -25.27 26.63
CA ALA A 136 7.57 -25.41 28.04
C ALA A 136 6.43 -25.92 28.93
N ALA A 137 5.20 -25.42 28.74
CA ALA A 137 4.03 -25.87 29.49
C ALA A 137 3.66 -27.34 29.17
N GLU A 138 3.74 -27.72 27.90
CA GLU A 138 3.54 -29.11 27.46
C GLU A 138 4.62 -30.06 28.01
N ALA A 139 5.87 -29.64 28.01
CA ALA A 139 6.95 -30.38 28.62
C ALA A 139 6.73 -30.56 30.14
N ASN A 140 6.27 -29.51 30.83
CA ASN A 140 5.90 -29.56 32.23
C ASN A 140 4.72 -30.51 32.47
N LEU A 141 3.66 -30.46 31.63
CA LEU A 141 2.54 -31.40 31.68
C LEU A 141 3.02 -32.87 31.49
N ALA A 142 3.92 -33.09 30.52
CA ALA A 142 4.50 -34.40 30.29
C ALA A 142 5.29 -34.90 31.51
N LEU A 143 6.07 -34.03 32.16
CA LEU A 143 6.78 -34.35 33.40
C LEU A 143 5.82 -34.66 34.55
N VAL A 144 4.74 -33.86 34.69
CA VAL A 144 3.71 -34.14 35.70
C VAL A 144 3.02 -35.48 35.45
N LYS A 145 2.66 -35.78 34.19
CA LYS A 145 2.03 -37.06 33.81
C LYS A 145 2.98 -38.26 33.95
N ALA A 146 4.25 -38.06 33.71
CA ALA A 146 5.27 -39.12 33.89
C ALA A 146 5.44 -39.54 35.36
N GLY A 147 5.08 -38.62 36.28
CA GLY A 147 5.23 -38.89 37.70
C GLY A 147 6.71 -38.95 38.15
N PRO A 148 6.97 -39.57 39.27
CA PRO A 148 8.34 -39.74 39.79
C PRO A 148 9.22 -40.51 38.81
N ARG A 149 10.48 -40.14 38.74
CA ARG A 149 11.44 -40.82 37.84
C ARG A 149 11.74 -42.24 38.35
N PRO A 150 12.00 -43.19 37.42
CA PRO A 150 12.39 -44.55 37.80
C PRO A 150 13.59 -44.57 38.76
N GLU A 151 14.53 -43.64 38.63
CA GLU A 151 15.69 -43.52 39.50
C GLU A 151 15.28 -43.04 40.91
N GLU A 152 14.26 -42.20 41.05
CA GLU A 152 13.73 -41.76 42.34
C GLU A 152 13.00 -42.90 43.06
N ILE A 153 12.23 -43.68 42.29
CA ILE A 153 11.56 -44.88 42.81
C ILE A 153 12.61 -45.91 43.22
N ALA A 154 13.61 -46.20 42.35
CA ALA A 154 14.71 -47.10 42.63
C ALA A 154 15.52 -46.65 43.85
N ALA A 155 15.73 -45.35 44.04
CA ALA A 155 16.36 -44.76 45.20
C ALA A 155 15.49 -44.95 46.48
N ALA A 156 14.18 -44.75 46.36
CA ALA A 156 13.26 -45.00 47.46
C ALA A 156 13.16 -46.50 47.84
N GLU A 157 13.12 -47.38 46.83
CA GLU A 157 13.20 -48.85 47.02
C GLU A 157 14.51 -49.24 47.70
N SER A 158 15.62 -48.66 47.28
CA SER A 158 16.92 -48.86 47.90
C SER A 158 16.94 -48.38 49.34
N ASN A 159 16.30 -47.21 49.61
CA ASN A 159 16.16 -46.66 50.94
C ASN A 159 15.27 -47.57 51.84
N LEU A 160 14.17 -48.09 51.28
CA LEU A 160 13.35 -49.06 51.95
C LEU A 160 14.13 -50.33 52.32
N ALA A 161 14.86 -50.90 51.35
CA ALA A 161 15.70 -52.04 51.56
C ALA A 161 16.79 -51.78 52.63
N ALA A 162 17.38 -50.58 52.61
CA ALA A 162 18.32 -50.16 53.65
C ALA A 162 17.66 -50.01 55.00
N ALA A 163 16.43 -49.49 55.10
CA ALA A 163 15.67 -49.38 56.33
C ALA A 163 15.23 -50.75 56.86
N GLU A 164 14.82 -51.65 55.99
CA GLU A 164 14.55 -53.06 56.34
C GLU A 164 15.82 -53.76 56.83
N ALA A 165 16.96 -53.54 56.22
CA ALA A 165 18.23 -54.02 56.72
C ALA A 165 18.57 -53.42 58.08
N ALA A 166 18.28 -52.14 58.30
CA ALA A 166 18.45 -51.50 59.60
C ALA A 166 17.50 -52.04 60.67
N VAL A 167 16.24 -52.37 60.28
CA VAL A 167 15.33 -53.12 61.19
C VAL A 167 15.92 -54.47 61.59
N ASN A 168 16.40 -55.20 60.61
CA ASN A 168 17.02 -56.48 60.86
C ASN A 168 18.29 -56.38 61.73
N GLN A 169 19.09 -55.32 61.44
CA GLN A 169 20.27 -54.99 62.22
C GLN A 169 19.88 -54.56 63.65
N ALA A 170 18.87 -53.69 63.79
CA ALA A 170 18.36 -53.21 65.08
C ALA A 170 17.71 -54.34 65.86
N ALA A 171 17.02 -55.29 65.20
CA ALA A 171 16.49 -56.51 65.83
C ALA A 171 17.63 -57.41 66.32
N GLY A 172 18.74 -57.46 65.54
CA GLY A 172 19.94 -58.24 65.94
C GLY A 172 20.81 -57.54 67.01
N GLN A 173 20.77 -56.21 67.01
CA GLN A 173 21.50 -55.34 67.95
C GLN A 173 20.66 -54.83 69.13
N ARG A 174 19.44 -55.39 69.29
CA ARG A 174 18.52 -54.97 70.35
C ARG A 174 19.17 -55.03 71.75
N ASP A 175 20.12 -55.95 71.89
CA ASP A 175 20.83 -56.07 73.15
C ASP A 175 22.06 -55.16 73.27
N THR A 176 22.43 -54.46 72.22
CA THR A 176 23.65 -53.69 72.21
C THR A 176 23.50 -52.21 71.97
N ALA A 177 22.37 -51.63 71.96
CA ALA A 177 22.18 -50.21 71.78
C ALA A 177 21.85 -49.77 70.32
N LEU A 178 20.73 -49.43 70.17
CA LEU A 178 20.06 -49.12 68.94
C LEU A 178 20.13 -47.67 68.55
N ASN A 179 20.44 -47.46 67.35
CA ASN A 179 20.41 -46.13 66.79
C ASN A 179 19.88 -46.09 65.41
N VAL A 180 18.97 -45.24 65.18
CA VAL A 180 18.44 -45.03 63.85
C VAL A 180 18.20 -43.54 63.58
N GLY A 181 18.63 -43.08 62.50
CA GLY A 181 18.47 -41.69 62.07
C GLY A 181 17.08 -41.34 61.53
N THR A 182 16.76 -40.12 61.48
CA THR A 182 15.45 -39.61 61.05
C THR A 182 15.42 -39.07 59.66
N ASN A 183 14.46 -39.51 58.84
CA ASN A 183 14.25 -39.06 57.46
C ASN A 183 13.19 -37.94 57.34
N ALA A 184 12.70 -37.38 58.46
CA ALA A 184 11.67 -36.36 58.46
C ALA A 184 12.04 -35.05 57.74
N GLN A 185 13.33 -34.72 57.71
CA GLN A 185 13.86 -33.56 57.10
C GLN A 185 13.81 -33.62 55.53
N ILE A 186 13.89 -34.82 54.94
CA ILE A 186 13.86 -35.02 53.50
C ILE A 186 12.48 -34.64 52.92
N SER A 187 11.41 -35.08 53.62
CA SER A 187 10.03 -34.74 53.18
C SER A 187 9.75 -33.25 53.29
N GLN A 188 10.28 -32.57 54.28
CA GLN A 188 10.14 -31.14 54.44
C GLN A 188 10.92 -30.38 53.34
N ALA A 189 12.11 -30.84 53.00
CA ALA A 189 12.91 -30.26 51.90
C ALA A 189 12.21 -30.43 50.53
N GLN A 190 11.59 -31.61 50.30
CA GLN A 190 10.78 -31.84 49.09
C GLN A 190 9.61 -30.86 48.98
N ALA A 191 8.93 -30.55 50.12
CA ALA A 191 7.87 -29.57 50.15
C ALA A 191 8.40 -28.15 49.83
N GLN A 192 9.58 -27.82 50.30
CA GLN A 192 10.23 -26.54 49.98
C GLN A 192 10.59 -26.40 48.50
N VAL A 193 11.11 -27.46 47.87
CA VAL A 193 11.38 -27.49 46.46
C VAL A 193 10.10 -27.31 45.63
N ALA A 194 9.02 -28.01 46.01
CA ALA A 194 7.73 -27.88 45.35
C ALA A 194 7.14 -26.46 45.46
N ALA A 195 7.27 -25.83 46.62
CA ALA A 195 6.84 -24.44 46.86
C ALA A 195 7.65 -23.44 46.01
N ALA A 196 8.98 -23.60 45.96
CA ALA A 196 9.84 -22.76 45.13
C ALA A 196 9.53 -22.92 43.62
N ALA A 197 9.26 -24.11 43.15
CA ALA A 197 8.85 -24.38 41.78
C ALA A 197 7.48 -23.75 41.42
N ALA A 198 6.55 -23.71 42.37
CA ALA A 198 5.26 -23.03 42.20
C ALA A 198 5.44 -21.51 42.07
N GLN A 199 6.32 -20.92 42.85
CA GLN A 199 6.62 -19.48 42.75
C GLN A 199 7.26 -19.09 41.43
N VAL A 200 8.17 -19.89 40.88
CA VAL A 200 8.77 -19.68 39.56
C VAL A 200 7.67 -19.62 38.46
N ARG A 201 6.72 -20.58 38.51
CA ARG A 201 5.61 -20.62 37.52
C ARG A 201 4.72 -19.37 37.58
N THR A 202 4.34 -18.93 38.74
CA THR A 202 3.49 -17.72 38.92
C THR A 202 4.18 -16.47 38.35
N LEU A 203 5.48 -16.37 38.54
CA LEU A 203 6.27 -15.25 38.00
C LEU A 203 6.48 -15.34 36.49
N GLU A 204 6.60 -16.55 35.91
CA GLU A 204 6.64 -16.79 34.48
C GLU A 204 5.32 -16.36 33.82
N GLU A 205 4.18 -16.73 34.40
CA GLU A 205 2.84 -16.32 33.94
C GLU A 205 2.65 -14.78 34.00
N SER A 206 3.13 -14.15 35.09
CA SER A 206 3.09 -12.68 35.22
C SER A 206 3.94 -11.98 34.19
N TYR A 207 5.13 -12.50 33.92
CA TYR A 207 6.05 -11.96 32.92
C TYR A 207 5.48 -12.07 31.52
N ASP A 208 4.85 -13.20 31.18
CA ASP A 208 4.15 -13.43 29.93
C ASP A 208 2.98 -12.47 29.70
N THR A 209 2.19 -12.25 30.73
CA THR A 209 1.08 -11.28 30.70
C THR A 209 1.58 -9.87 30.35
N ILE A 210 2.72 -9.46 30.93
CA ILE A 210 3.32 -8.14 30.65
C ILE A 210 3.73 -8.04 29.18
N LEU A 211 4.32 -9.09 28.60
CA LEU A 211 4.78 -9.10 27.22
C LEU A 211 3.65 -9.13 26.17
N THR A 212 2.48 -9.62 26.56
CA THR A 212 1.32 -9.78 25.66
C THR A 212 0.26 -8.69 25.79
N THR A 213 0.37 -7.80 26.81
CA THR A 213 -0.61 -6.74 27.06
C THR A 213 -0.30 -5.51 26.17
N CYS A 214 -1.26 -5.16 25.33
CA CYS A 214 -1.22 -3.94 24.52
C CYS A 214 -2.00 -2.80 25.19
N PHE A 215 -1.55 -1.57 25.03
CA PHE A 215 -2.20 -0.36 25.55
C PHE A 215 -2.45 0.63 24.42
N ASP A 216 -3.68 1.12 24.34
CA ASP A 216 -4.04 2.24 23.47
C ASP A 216 -3.41 3.54 24.01
N THR A 217 -2.58 4.16 23.19
CA THR A 217 -2.07 5.51 23.46
C THR A 217 -2.61 6.50 22.42
N PRO A 218 -2.62 7.80 22.73
CA PRO A 218 -3.05 8.82 21.77
C PRO A 218 -2.26 8.85 20.46
N ASN A 219 -1.10 8.19 20.42
CA ASN A 219 -0.21 8.12 19.25
C ASN A 219 -0.18 6.71 18.59
N GLY A 220 -1.12 5.82 18.98
CA GLY A 220 -1.20 4.45 18.50
C GLY A 220 -1.00 3.43 19.60
N GLU A 221 -1.36 2.21 19.30
CA GLU A 221 -1.23 1.08 20.22
C GLU A 221 0.23 0.65 20.35
N VAL A 222 0.72 0.57 21.59
CA VAL A 222 2.09 0.15 21.90
C VAL A 222 2.06 -1.25 22.52
N CYS A 223 2.69 -2.21 21.88
CA CYS A 223 2.86 -3.59 22.33
C CYS A 223 4.27 -4.09 22.00
N PRO A 224 4.90 -4.86 22.86
CA PRO A 224 4.72 -4.95 24.32
C PRO A 224 5.37 -3.76 25.05
N LEU A 225 4.93 -3.52 26.28
CA LEU A 225 5.52 -2.50 27.16
C LEU A 225 6.86 -3.01 27.74
N TYR A 226 7.96 -2.59 27.14
CA TYR A 226 9.29 -2.70 27.74
C TYR A 226 9.51 -1.52 28.68
N GLY A 227 9.75 -1.79 29.96
CA GLY A 227 9.97 -0.76 30.97
C GLY A 227 10.22 -1.33 32.35
N THR A 228 10.20 -0.46 33.37
CA THR A 228 10.51 -0.83 34.76
C THR A 228 9.70 -2.00 35.30
N VAL A 229 8.47 -2.18 34.84
CA VAL A 229 7.60 -3.31 35.26
C VAL A 229 8.11 -4.63 34.69
N GLU A 230 8.50 -4.67 33.42
CA GLU A 230 9.11 -5.84 32.78
C GLU A 230 10.43 -6.20 33.45
N GLU A 231 11.33 -5.22 33.63
CA GLU A 231 12.62 -5.43 34.29
C GLU A 231 12.48 -5.96 35.71
N THR A 232 11.56 -5.41 36.50
CA THR A 232 11.33 -5.87 37.89
C THR A 232 10.77 -7.28 37.93
N THR A 233 9.84 -7.62 37.02
CA THR A 233 9.25 -8.99 36.98
C THR A 233 10.28 -10.00 36.51
N ARG A 234 11.13 -9.67 35.54
CA ARG A 234 12.25 -10.48 35.10
C ARG A 234 13.25 -10.73 36.23
N ALA A 235 13.61 -9.68 36.98
CA ALA A 235 14.52 -9.83 38.12
C ALA A 235 13.91 -10.72 39.23
N GLN A 236 12.61 -10.60 39.49
CA GLN A 236 11.89 -11.48 40.43
C GLN A 236 11.89 -12.94 39.99
N LEU A 237 11.68 -13.19 38.68
CA LEU A 237 11.73 -14.54 38.10
C LEU A 237 13.12 -15.18 38.25
N GLU A 238 14.18 -14.42 38.00
CA GLU A 238 15.56 -14.87 38.18
C GLU A 238 15.86 -15.24 39.65
N ALA A 239 15.43 -14.40 40.58
CA ALA A 239 15.56 -14.68 42.03
C ALA A 239 14.80 -15.92 42.48
N ALA A 240 13.60 -16.16 41.94
CA ALA A 240 12.82 -17.35 42.21
C ALA A 240 13.47 -18.64 41.71
N ARG A 241 14.10 -18.59 40.54
CA ARG A 241 14.89 -19.72 39.98
C ARG A 241 16.10 -20.06 40.82
N GLN A 242 16.80 -19.04 41.35
CA GLN A 242 17.92 -19.25 42.29
C GLN A 242 17.47 -19.88 43.59
N ASN A 243 16.31 -19.44 44.12
CA ASN A 243 15.70 -20.03 45.33
C ASN A 243 15.30 -21.50 45.09
N GLN A 244 14.78 -21.84 43.92
CA GLN A 244 14.46 -23.23 43.55
C GLN A 244 15.74 -24.08 43.49
N ALA A 245 16.80 -23.60 42.88
CA ALA A 245 18.07 -24.30 42.81
C ALA A 245 18.68 -24.52 44.22
N ALA A 246 18.59 -23.53 45.12
CA ALA A 246 19.05 -23.66 46.49
C ALA A 246 18.22 -24.65 47.30
N ALA A 247 16.91 -24.69 47.10
CA ALA A 247 16.04 -25.65 47.73
C ALA A 247 16.33 -27.09 47.26
N GLN A 248 16.61 -27.26 45.94
CA GLN A 248 17.01 -28.54 45.36
C GLN A 248 18.34 -29.05 45.93
N ALA A 249 19.35 -28.15 46.04
CA ALA A 249 20.64 -28.51 46.65
C ALA A 249 20.48 -28.91 48.17
N GLY A 250 19.56 -28.27 48.92
CA GLY A 250 19.23 -28.64 50.28
C GLY A 250 18.61 -30.04 50.36
N LEU A 251 17.72 -30.42 49.44
CA LEU A 251 17.10 -31.72 49.35
C LEU A 251 18.15 -32.80 49.06
N ASP A 252 19.06 -32.58 48.09
CA ASP A 252 20.11 -33.51 47.74
C ASP A 252 21.06 -33.83 48.93
N ALA A 253 21.37 -32.80 49.73
CA ALA A 253 22.17 -32.94 50.95
C ALA A 253 21.46 -33.79 52.02
N LEU A 254 20.14 -33.70 52.14
CA LEU A 254 19.33 -34.48 53.07
C LEU A 254 19.11 -35.94 52.64
N GLN A 255 19.16 -36.21 51.32
CA GLN A 255 19.01 -37.57 50.76
C GLN A 255 20.24 -38.46 51.06
N ALA A 256 21.37 -37.88 51.45
CA ALA A 256 22.55 -38.67 51.85
C ALA A 256 22.33 -39.55 53.09
N GLY A 257 21.15 -39.44 53.75
CA GLY A 257 20.74 -40.30 54.85
C GLY A 257 21.25 -39.90 56.25
N PRO A 258 20.80 -40.56 57.26
CA PRO A 258 21.14 -40.19 58.64
C PRO A 258 22.61 -40.40 58.96
N THR A 259 23.22 -39.40 59.59
CA THR A 259 24.59 -39.45 60.04
C THR A 259 24.75 -40.54 61.15
N ALA A 260 25.95 -41.03 61.32
CA ALA A 260 26.27 -41.97 62.39
C ALA A 260 25.89 -41.47 63.79
N VAL A 261 25.93 -40.13 64.01
CA VAL A 261 25.51 -39.48 65.26
C VAL A 261 24.01 -39.54 65.42
N GLN A 262 23.21 -39.40 64.37
CA GLN A 262 21.75 -39.53 64.42
C GLN A 262 21.31 -40.98 64.60
N GLN A 263 22.02 -41.90 63.97
CA GLN A 263 21.83 -43.34 64.19
C GLN A 263 22.11 -43.70 65.65
N GLN A 264 23.10 -43.09 66.24
CA GLN A 264 23.48 -43.29 67.62
C GLN A 264 22.45 -42.71 68.61
N ALA A 265 21.87 -41.53 68.24
CA ALA A 265 20.80 -40.91 69.04
C ALA A 265 19.46 -41.67 68.98
N ALA A 266 19.27 -42.43 67.88
CA ALA A 266 18.06 -43.21 67.69
C ALA A 266 18.05 -44.57 68.43
N GLN A 267 18.97 -44.80 69.34
CA GLN A 267 18.99 -45.97 70.21
C GLN A 267 17.71 -46.05 71.02
N GLY A 268 16.80 -46.75 70.63
CA GLY A 268 15.52 -46.80 71.34
C GLY A 268 14.78 -48.12 71.13
N GLY A 269 15.38 -49.02 70.53
CA GLY A 269 14.73 -50.32 70.34
C GLY A 269 14.15 -50.51 68.91
N VAL A 270 13.75 -51.72 68.68
CA VAL A 270 13.19 -52.17 67.41
C VAL A 270 12.04 -51.30 66.92
N GLY A 271 11.29 -50.68 67.85
CA GLY A 271 10.16 -49.81 67.49
C GLY A 271 10.57 -48.56 66.66
N VAL A 272 11.72 -47.97 66.96
CA VAL A 272 12.23 -46.79 66.20
C VAL A 272 12.70 -47.23 64.80
N ALA A 273 13.32 -48.45 64.72
CA ALA A 273 13.73 -48.97 63.44
C ALA A 273 12.54 -49.33 62.54
N ILE A 274 11.48 -49.90 63.15
CA ILE A 274 10.21 -50.15 62.46
C ILE A 274 9.58 -48.85 61.94
N ALA A 275 9.54 -47.80 62.78
CA ALA A 275 9.02 -46.49 62.37
C ALA A 275 9.79 -45.90 61.20
N ALA A 276 11.12 -46.04 61.15
CA ALA A 276 11.95 -45.64 60.01
C ALA A 276 11.64 -46.46 58.75
N ARG A 277 11.46 -47.78 58.83
CA ARG A 277 11.02 -48.62 57.72
C ARG A 277 9.64 -48.19 57.24
N ASP A 278 8.69 -47.98 58.17
CA ASP A 278 7.31 -47.54 57.82
C ASP A 278 7.32 -46.18 57.15
N LEU A 279 8.22 -45.29 57.59
CA LEU A 279 8.43 -44.00 56.91
C LEU A 279 9.00 -44.16 55.50
N ALA A 280 10.01 -45.04 55.32
CA ALA A 280 10.58 -45.32 54.01
C ALA A 280 9.55 -46.01 53.09
N GLN A 281 8.72 -46.90 53.64
CA GLN A 281 7.61 -47.51 52.91
C GLN A 281 6.58 -46.44 52.51
N ALA A 282 6.19 -45.55 53.41
CA ALA A 282 5.26 -44.45 53.11
C ALA A 282 5.80 -43.50 52.07
N GLN A 283 7.13 -43.26 52.04
CA GLN A 283 7.77 -42.49 50.98
C GLN A 283 7.72 -43.22 49.62
N LEU A 284 7.97 -44.49 49.58
CA LEU A 284 7.84 -45.32 48.37
C LEU A 284 6.39 -45.38 47.90
N ASP A 285 5.43 -45.52 48.82
CA ASP A 285 4.00 -45.49 48.52
C ASP A 285 3.59 -44.12 47.96
N LEU A 286 4.11 -43.05 48.53
CA LEU A 286 3.84 -41.69 48.06
C LEU A 286 4.42 -41.47 46.62
N LEU A 287 5.60 -42.01 46.35
CA LEU A 287 6.19 -41.98 44.99
C LEU A 287 5.44 -42.88 44.01
N ASN A 288 4.87 -44.00 44.49
CA ASN A 288 4.07 -44.92 43.69
C ASN A 288 2.59 -44.46 43.57
N GLU A 289 2.16 -43.49 44.35
CA GLU A 289 0.83 -42.92 44.19
C GLU A 289 0.67 -42.31 42.78
N PRO A 290 -0.41 -42.62 42.08
CA PRO A 290 -0.70 -42.02 40.80
C PRO A 290 -0.71 -40.51 40.97
N VAL A 291 -0.14 -39.79 39.99
CA VAL A 291 -0.19 -38.31 39.98
C VAL A 291 -1.64 -37.89 40.13
N SER A 292 -1.93 -37.03 41.11
CA SER A 292 -3.31 -36.65 41.36
C SER A 292 -3.92 -35.95 40.13
N PRO A 293 -5.21 -36.23 39.82
CA PRO A 293 -5.91 -35.61 38.70
C PRO A 293 -5.89 -34.07 38.78
N GLU A 294 -5.87 -33.51 39.99
CA GLU A 294 -5.80 -32.08 40.19
C GLU A 294 -4.47 -31.47 39.73
N ARG A 295 -3.35 -32.15 39.97
CA ARG A 295 -2.03 -31.68 39.49
C ARG A 295 -1.95 -31.75 37.97
N ILE A 296 -2.52 -32.77 37.35
CA ILE A 296 -2.62 -32.89 35.92
C ILE A 296 -3.50 -31.75 35.36
N ALA A 297 -4.67 -31.52 35.95
CA ALA A 297 -5.57 -30.46 35.56
C ALA A 297 -4.94 -29.04 35.68
N ILE A 298 -4.17 -28.80 36.74
CA ILE A 298 -3.42 -27.53 36.87
C ILE A 298 -2.38 -27.38 35.75
N ALA A 299 -1.64 -28.43 35.40
CA ALA A 299 -0.67 -28.40 34.34
C ALA A 299 -1.36 -28.21 32.94
N GLU A 300 -2.54 -28.84 32.74
CA GLU A 300 -3.35 -28.69 31.53
C GLU A 300 -3.88 -27.26 31.38
N VAL A 301 -4.31 -26.64 32.49
CA VAL A 301 -4.68 -25.23 32.49
C VAL A 301 -3.47 -24.34 32.15
N GLY A 302 -2.27 -24.70 32.60
CA GLY A 302 -1.04 -24.01 32.23
C GLY A 302 -0.79 -24.03 30.71
N VAL A 303 -1.01 -25.19 30.05
CA VAL A 303 -0.92 -25.31 28.59
C VAL A 303 -1.98 -24.45 27.91
N LEU A 304 -3.24 -24.53 28.38
CA LEU A 304 -4.31 -23.71 27.81
C LEU A 304 -4.00 -22.21 27.93
N GLN A 305 -3.47 -21.78 29.05
CA GLN A 305 -3.10 -20.39 29.29
C GLN A 305 -1.97 -19.93 28.34
N ALA A 306 -0.96 -20.78 28.12
CA ALA A 306 0.09 -20.52 27.16
C ALA A 306 -0.47 -20.44 25.72
N GLN A 307 -1.43 -21.30 25.35
CA GLN A 307 -2.11 -21.28 24.05
C GLN A 307 -2.90 -19.97 23.85
N VAL A 308 -3.58 -19.47 24.88
CA VAL A 308 -4.23 -18.16 24.86
C VAL A 308 -3.19 -17.05 24.63
N GLY A 309 -2.00 -17.19 25.20
CA GLY A 309 -0.87 -16.29 24.96
C GLY A 309 -0.49 -16.21 23.47
N VAL A 310 -0.43 -17.36 22.80
CA VAL A 310 -0.16 -17.42 21.34
C VAL A 310 -1.26 -16.70 20.54
N GLU A 311 -2.54 -16.92 20.90
CA GLU A 311 -3.65 -16.27 20.19
C GLU A 311 -3.64 -14.75 20.41
N SER A 312 -3.28 -14.30 21.61
CA SER A 312 -3.07 -12.88 21.90
C SER A 312 -1.94 -12.28 21.06
N ALA A 313 -0.81 -13.00 20.94
CA ALA A 313 0.32 -12.58 20.11
C ALA A 313 -0.06 -12.51 18.61
N ARG A 314 -0.86 -13.47 18.10
CA ARG A 314 -1.40 -13.45 16.72
C ARG A 314 -2.29 -12.23 16.47
N THR A 315 -3.12 -11.89 17.45
CA THR A 315 -3.94 -10.68 17.40
C THR A 315 -3.06 -9.43 17.31
N GLY A 316 -1.95 -9.40 18.03
CA GLY A 316 -0.93 -8.34 17.95
C GLY A 316 -0.34 -8.20 16.56
N VAL A 317 -0.03 -9.32 15.87
CA VAL A 317 0.45 -9.29 14.47
C VAL A 317 -0.63 -8.73 13.54
N THR A 318 -1.89 -9.17 13.69
CA THR A 318 -3.00 -8.65 12.88
C THR A 318 -3.15 -7.12 13.02
N GLN A 319 -2.97 -6.60 14.23
CA GLN A 319 -3.00 -5.16 14.49
C GLN A 319 -1.80 -4.44 13.86
N ALA A 320 -0.62 -5.05 13.94
CA ALA A 320 0.58 -4.53 13.30
C ALA A 320 0.46 -4.54 11.76
N ASP A 321 -0.13 -5.57 11.17
CA ASP A 321 -0.45 -5.62 9.73
C ASP A 321 -1.38 -4.48 9.32
N ALA A 322 -2.41 -4.21 10.11
CA ALA A 322 -3.30 -3.08 9.88
C ALA A 322 -2.56 -1.73 9.96
N ALA A 323 -1.61 -1.59 10.87
CA ALA A 323 -0.78 -0.40 11.00
C ALA A 323 0.15 -0.22 9.78
N VAL A 324 0.75 -1.32 9.26
CA VAL A 324 1.54 -1.29 8.02
C VAL A 324 0.67 -0.87 6.84
N ALA A 325 -0.52 -1.46 6.69
CA ALA A 325 -1.45 -1.09 5.62
C ALA A 325 -1.87 0.39 5.69
N GLN A 326 -2.11 0.90 6.89
CA GLN A 326 -2.41 2.32 7.11
C GLN A 326 -1.24 3.22 6.75
N ALA A 327 -0.02 2.85 7.13
CA ALA A 327 1.19 3.60 6.78
C ALA A 327 1.44 3.59 5.26
N GLN A 328 1.24 2.45 4.58
CA GLN A 328 1.32 2.34 3.13
C GLN A 328 0.30 3.23 2.41
N ALA A 329 -0.95 3.28 2.91
CA ALA A 329 -1.96 4.19 2.37
C ALA A 329 -1.52 5.67 2.49
N THR A 330 -0.81 6.02 3.55
CA THR A 330 -0.25 7.37 3.73
C THR A 330 0.86 7.67 2.72
N VAL A 331 1.68 6.67 2.37
CA VAL A 331 2.68 6.80 1.29
C VAL A 331 2.00 7.08 -0.04
N VAL A 332 0.97 6.31 -0.41
CA VAL A 332 0.21 6.52 -1.66
C VAL A 332 -0.37 7.94 -1.72
N GLN A 333 -0.90 8.43 -0.59
CA GLN A 333 -1.40 9.80 -0.50
C GLN A 333 -0.28 10.85 -0.68
N ALA A 334 0.89 10.61 -0.10
CA ALA A 334 2.04 11.50 -0.23
C ALA A 334 2.61 11.48 -1.66
N GLU A 335 2.66 10.32 -2.32
CA GLU A 335 3.03 10.18 -3.74
C GLU A 335 2.09 10.96 -4.66
N ALA A 336 0.78 10.87 -4.42
CA ALA A 336 -0.18 11.68 -5.13
C ALA A 336 0.06 13.18 -4.91
N GLY A 337 0.46 13.58 -3.71
CA GLY A 337 0.87 14.96 -3.40
C GLY A 337 2.09 15.41 -4.19
N VAL A 338 3.11 14.56 -4.32
CA VAL A 338 4.28 14.83 -5.15
C VAL A 338 3.89 14.96 -6.62
N ALA A 339 3.05 14.05 -7.14
CA ALA A 339 2.58 14.12 -8.52
C ALA A 339 1.81 15.41 -8.83
N VAL A 340 0.98 15.88 -7.90
CA VAL A 340 0.27 17.17 -8.03
C VAL A 340 1.24 18.34 -8.05
N ALA A 341 2.22 18.36 -7.14
CA ALA A 341 3.22 19.44 -7.08
C ALA A 341 4.11 19.44 -8.34
N GLN A 342 4.49 18.28 -8.84
CA GLN A 342 5.24 18.14 -10.09
C GLN A 342 4.43 18.62 -11.28
N ALA A 343 3.14 18.25 -11.38
CA ALA A 343 2.27 18.71 -12.45
C ALA A 343 2.06 20.24 -12.41
N MET A 344 2.04 20.85 -11.22
CA MET A 344 2.02 22.30 -11.09
C MET A 344 3.30 22.96 -11.62
N LEU A 345 4.45 22.38 -11.28
CA LEU A 345 5.75 22.85 -11.79
C LEU A 345 5.84 22.71 -13.32
N ASP A 346 5.40 21.57 -13.85
CA ASP A 346 5.40 21.32 -15.31
C ASP A 346 4.52 22.33 -16.07
N ARG A 347 3.40 22.76 -15.49
CA ARG A 347 2.50 23.76 -16.06
C ARG A 347 3.08 25.17 -16.05
N MET A 348 4.13 25.44 -15.29
CA MET A 348 4.84 26.72 -15.30
C MET A 348 5.79 26.85 -16.49
N THR A 349 5.99 25.80 -17.27
CA THR A 349 6.73 25.86 -18.52
C THR A 349 5.76 25.68 -19.68
N LEU A 350 5.63 26.71 -20.50
CA LEU A 350 4.86 26.66 -21.73
C LEU A 350 5.69 25.92 -22.78
N LYS A 351 5.12 24.86 -23.34
CA LYS A 351 5.78 24.03 -24.33
C LYS A 351 5.10 24.14 -25.70
N ALA A 352 5.88 23.92 -26.73
CA ALA A 352 5.37 23.87 -28.12
C ALA A 352 4.37 22.70 -28.26
N ALA A 353 3.22 22.97 -28.86
CA ALA A 353 2.16 21.99 -29.05
C ALA A 353 2.43 21.05 -30.23
N PHE A 354 3.18 21.50 -31.24
CA PHE A 354 3.51 20.80 -32.47
C PHE A 354 4.84 21.33 -33.04
N ASP A 355 5.39 20.63 -34.03
CA ASP A 355 6.58 21.07 -34.76
C ASP A 355 6.23 22.25 -35.64
N GLY A 356 6.80 23.42 -35.42
CA GLY A 356 6.42 24.63 -36.15
C GLY A 356 7.34 25.80 -35.82
N THR A 357 6.89 27.01 -36.17
CA THR A 357 7.64 28.24 -35.97
C THR A 357 6.91 29.14 -34.99
N VAL A 358 7.64 29.78 -34.09
CA VAL A 358 7.12 30.82 -33.21
C VAL A 358 6.81 32.08 -34.03
N SER A 359 5.54 32.37 -34.22
CA SER A 359 5.09 33.48 -35.04
C SER A 359 5.11 34.81 -34.27
N ARG A 360 4.68 34.79 -33.00
CA ARG A 360 4.60 35.99 -32.16
C ARG A 360 4.76 35.60 -30.69
N ILE A 361 5.37 36.52 -29.93
CA ILE A 361 5.47 36.44 -28.48
C ILE A 361 4.82 37.71 -27.90
N ASN A 362 3.72 37.53 -27.16
CA ASN A 362 2.90 38.63 -26.62
C ASN A 362 3.20 38.95 -25.14
N THR A 363 4.41 38.66 -24.67
CA THR A 363 4.80 38.94 -23.29
C THR A 363 6.29 39.24 -23.18
N ASN A 364 6.69 39.83 -22.03
CA ASN A 364 8.08 40.17 -21.75
C ASN A 364 8.56 39.51 -20.44
N VAL A 365 9.88 39.34 -20.32
CA VAL A 365 10.49 38.85 -19.06
C VAL A 365 10.16 39.83 -17.91
N GLY A 366 9.71 39.30 -16.81
CA GLY A 366 9.27 40.04 -15.62
C GLY A 366 7.79 40.44 -15.63
N GLU A 367 7.09 40.27 -16.74
CA GLU A 367 5.66 40.57 -16.86
C GLU A 367 4.79 39.52 -16.14
N LEU A 368 3.64 39.94 -15.63
CA LEU A 368 2.65 39.08 -15.02
C LEU A 368 1.63 38.65 -16.09
N VAL A 369 1.58 37.36 -16.38
CA VAL A 369 0.63 36.78 -17.33
C VAL A 369 -0.53 36.11 -16.62
N GLY A 370 -1.73 36.27 -17.15
CA GLY A 370 -2.94 35.63 -16.63
C GLY A 370 -3.17 34.25 -17.22
N SER A 371 -3.95 33.45 -16.53
CA SER A 371 -4.42 32.13 -17.03
C SER A 371 -5.29 32.33 -18.28
N GLY A 372 -5.05 31.55 -19.32
CA GLY A 372 -5.85 31.53 -20.56
C GLY A 372 -5.57 32.71 -21.52
N LEU A 373 -4.69 33.63 -21.17
CA LEU A 373 -4.30 34.70 -22.08
C LEU A 373 -3.21 34.22 -23.05
N PRO A 374 -3.38 34.37 -24.37
CA PRO A 374 -2.39 33.96 -25.35
C PRO A 374 -1.06 34.70 -25.18
N VAL A 375 0.01 33.97 -24.94
CA VAL A 375 1.36 34.52 -24.76
C VAL A 375 2.30 34.19 -25.93
N VAL A 376 2.06 33.09 -26.64
CA VAL A 376 2.82 32.69 -27.83
C VAL A 376 1.86 32.23 -28.89
N THR A 377 2.04 32.72 -30.11
CA THR A 377 1.37 32.19 -31.29
C THR A 377 2.37 31.35 -32.08
N MET A 378 2.04 30.09 -32.31
CA MET A 378 2.82 29.18 -33.17
C MET A 378 2.08 28.92 -34.46
N ALA A 379 2.83 28.71 -35.52
CA ALA A 379 2.27 28.37 -36.82
C ALA A 379 3.14 27.35 -37.56
N ASP A 380 2.49 26.55 -38.42
CA ASP A 380 3.13 25.67 -39.36
C ASP A 380 3.18 26.36 -40.74
N PHE A 381 4.37 26.78 -41.14
CA PHE A 381 4.63 27.40 -42.41
C PHE A 381 5.12 26.41 -43.50
N SER A 382 4.97 25.12 -43.28
CA SER A 382 5.27 24.11 -44.30
C SER A 382 4.33 24.17 -45.50
N GLY A 383 3.17 24.80 -45.33
CA GLY A 383 2.19 25.07 -46.36
C GLY A 383 1.39 26.33 -46.03
N TRP A 384 0.70 26.83 -47.05
CA TRP A 384 -0.12 28.03 -46.96
C TRP A 384 -1.55 27.74 -47.38
N GLN A 385 -2.48 28.43 -46.75
CA GLN A 385 -3.90 28.45 -47.11
C GLN A 385 -4.36 29.88 -47.28
N ILE A 386 -5.44 30.08 -48.01
CA ILE A 386 -6.15 31.33 -48.05
C ILE A 386 -7.52 31.12 -47.40
N LYS A 387 -7.92 32.01 -46.53
CA LYS A 387 -9.27 32.09 -45.96
C LYS A 387 -9.94 33.31 -46.56
N THR A 388 -11.06 33.12 -47.27
CA THR A 388 -11.83 34.21 -47.85
C THR A 388 -12.56 34.98 -46.76
N THR A 389 -12.77 36.29 -46.97
CA THR A 389 -13.36 37.21 -45.97
C THR A 389 -14.61 37.90 -46.48
N ASP A 390 -14.94 37.77 -47.78
CA ASP A 390 -16.02 38.55 -48.41
C ASP A 390 -16.95 37.71 -49.32
N LEU A 391 -16.85 36.37 -49.30
CA LEU A 391 -17.70 35.54 -50.12
C LEU A 391 -19.13 35.55 -49.63
N THR A 392 -20.02 36.08 -50.45
CA THR A 392 -21.43 36.26 -50.07
C THR A 392 -22.20 34.94 -50.18
N GLU A 393 -23.43 34.90 -49.61
CA GLU A 393 -24.32 33.77 -49.74
C GLU A 393 -24.77 33.46 -51.15
N LEU A 394 -24.68 34.42 -52.04
CA LEU A 394 -25.01 34.25 -53.49
C LEU A 394 -23.88 33.55 -54.22
N ASP A 395 -22.64 33.85 -53.84
CA ASP A 395 -21.44 33.30 -54.46
C ASP A 395 -21.05 31.92 -53.92
N VAL A 396 -21.19 31.70 -52.61
CA VAL A 396 -20.84 30.43 -51.95
C VAL A 396 -21.68 29.25 -52.45
N ALA A 397 -22.90 29.55 -52.97
CA ALA A 397 -23.76 28.51 -53.55
C ALA A 397 -23.16 27.81 -54.76
N PHE A 398 -22.18 28.43 -55.40
CA PHE A 398 -21.48 27.87 -56.57
C PHE A 398 -20.10 27.26 -56.22
N VAL A 399 -19.61 27.42 -54.99
CA VAL A 399 -18.30 26.94 -54.56
C VAL A 399 -18.42 25.60 -53.85
N ASN A 400 -17.64 24.63 -54.34
CA ASN A 400 -17.58 23.29 -53.77
C ASN A 400 -16.16 22.91 -53.32
N ALA A 401 -16.06 22.05 -52.30
CA ALA A 401 -14.78 21.44 -51.98
C ALA A 401 -14.25 20.63 -53.17
N GLY A 402 -13.03 20.89 -53.55
CA GLY A 402 -12.38 20.30 -54.71
C GLY A 402 -12.26 21.23 -55.92
N ASP A 403 -12.94 22.39 -55.92
CA ASP A 403 -12.84 23.37 -57.00
C ASP A 403 -11.42 23.94 -57.10
N LYS A 404 -10.99 24.16 -58.32
CA LYS A 404 -9.67 24.75 -58.62
C LYS A 404 -9.69 26.22 -58.35
N VAL A 405 -8.60 26.74 -57.83
CA VAL A 405 -8.47 28.14 -57.48
C VAL A 405 -7.16 28.67 -58.04
N THR A 406 -7.23 29.87 -58.56
CA THR A 406 -6.04 30.65 -58.91
C THR A 406 -5.97 31.85 -57.94
N ALA A 407 -4.93 31.86 -57.11
CA ALA A 407 -4.71 32.93 -56.11
C ALA A 407 -3.68 33.96 -56.67
N THR A 408 -3.99 35.20 -56.54
CA THR A 408 -3.08 36.33 -56.84
C THR A 408 -2.89 37.16 -55.59
N PHE A 409 -1.74 37.78 -55.44
CA PHE A 409 -1.36 38.49 -54.21
C PHE A 409 -1.06 39.93 -54.50
N ASP A 410 -1.71 40.86 -53.82
CA ASP A 410 -1.49 42.31 -54.02
C ASP A 410 -0.04 42.72 -53.77
N ALA A 411 0.60 42.08 -52.80
CA ALA A 411 1.99 42.34 -52.42
C ALA A 411 3.04 41.79 -53.44
N ILE A 412 2.62 40.89 -54.34
CA ILE A 412 3.52 40.22 -55.29
C ILE A 412 2.90 40.25 -56.71
N PRO A 413 2.88 41.41 -57.35
CA PRO A 413 2.19 41.58 -58.60
C PRO A 413 2.79 40.65 -59.71
N GLY A 414 1.91 40.07 -60.52
CA GLY A 414 2.29 39.24 -61.66
C GLY A 414 2.66 37.78 -61.31
N LYS A 415 2.44 37.37 -60.08
CA LYS A 415 2.56 35.98 -59.65
C LYS A 415 1.20 35.43 -59.24
N SER A 416 0.89 34.21 -59.66
CA SER A 416 -0.28 33.47 -59.25
C SER A 416 0.12 32.10 -58.73
N VAL A 417 -0.64 31.57 -57.83
CA VAL A 417 -0.47 30.22 -57.27
C VAL A 417 -1.78 29.45 -57.45
N SER A 418 -1.69 28.23 -57.93
CA SER A 418 -2.85 27.38 -57.99
C SER A 418 -3.14 26.81 -56.61
N GLY A 419 -4.39 26.45 -56.37
CA GLY A 419 -4.85 25.84 -55.16
C GLY A 419 -6.14 25.09 -55.38
N VAL A 420 -6.64 24.52 -54.28
CA VAL A 420 -7.89 23.77 -54.29
C VAL A 420 -8.71 24.18 -53.06
N VAL A 421 -10.02 24.35 -53.24
CA VAL A 421 -10.95 24.53 -52.14
C VAL A 421 -10.95 23.30 -51.24
N THR A 422 -10.56 23.44 -50.00
CA THR A 422 -10.53 22.32 -49.03
C THR A 422 -11.76 22.31 -48.15
N ASN A 423 -12.29 23.47 -47.84
CA ASN A 423 -13.45 23.58 -46.94
C ASN A 423 -14.28 24.81 -47.25
N VAL A 424 -15.59 24.67 -47.18
CA VAL A 424 -16.55 25.76 -47.23
C VAL A 424 -17.25 25.80 -45.88
N ALA A 425 -17.22 26.90 -45.18
CA ALA A 425 -17.84 27.02 -43.87
C ALA A 425 -19.35 26.81 -43.92
N LEU A 426 -19.86 25.99 -43.04
CA LEU A 426 -21.32 25.74 -42.92
C LEU A 426 -22.05 26.83 -42.16
N VAL A 427 -21.31 27.69 -41.48
CA VAL A 427 -21.87 28.82 -40.68
C VAL A 427 -21.35 30.11 -41.21
N ALA A 428 -22.27 31.01 -41.50
CA ALA A 428 -21.93 32.35 -41.95
C ALA A 428 -21.35 33.21 -40.80
N SER A 429 -20.51 34.13 -41.15
CA SER A 429 -20.05 35.23 -40.28
C SER A 429 -20.55 36.58 -40.81
N LEU A 430 -20.54 37.60 -39.96
CA LEU A 430 -20.88 38.97 -40.37
C LEU A 430 -19.57 39.72 -40.60
N ALA A 431 -19.31 40.13 -41.84
CA ALA A 431 -18.20 41.01 -42.17
C ALA A 431 -18.73 42.32 -42.77
N ARG A 432 -18.38 43.46 -42.19
CA ARG A 432 -18.76 44.81 -42.62
C ARG A 432 -20.28 45.03 -42.80
N GLY A 433 -21.12 44.17 -42.18
CA GLY A 433 -22.59 44.24 -42.28
C GLY A 433 -23.20 43.24 -43.26
N ASP A 434 -22.40 42.54 -44.04
CA ASP A 434 -22.84 41.54 -44.98
C ASP A 434 -22.65 40.11 -44.38
N VAL A 435 -23.50 39.19 -44.81
CA VAL A 435 -23.41 37.79 -44.47
C VAL A 435 -22.40 37.14 -45.43
N VAL A 436 -21.30 36.64 -44.84
CA VAL A 436 -20.21 36.03 -45.60
C VAL A 436 -19.89 34.64 -45.11
N TYR A 437 -19.40 33.79 -46.03
CA TYR A 437 -18.96 32.42 -45.72
C TYR A 437 -17.46 32.35 -45.92
N GLU A 438 -16.76 31.75 -44.93
CA GLU A 438 -15.32 31.49 -45.04
C GLU A 438 -15.10 30.28 -45.95
N VAL A 439 -14.34 30.43 -47.02
CA VAL A 439 -13.84 29.34 -47.84
C VAL A 439 -12.35 29.22 -47.58
N THR A 440 -11.89 27.99 -47.29
CA THR A 440 -10.48 27.66 -47.10
C THR A 440 -9.94 27.03 -48.37
N VAL A 441 -8.92 27.67 -48.93
CA VAL A 441 -8.20 27.20 -50.12
C VAL A 441 -6.81 26.77 -49.71
N ALA A 442 -6.45 25.51 -49.97
CA ALA A 442 -5.08 25.05 -49.82
C ALA A 442 -4.28 25.47 -51.11
N LEU A 443 -3.19 26.18 -50.89
CA LEU A 443 -2.30 26.56 -51.97
C LEU A 443 -1.35 25.43 -52.31
N ASP A 444 -1.08 25.25 -53.60
CA ASP A 444 -0.01 24.36 -54.04
C ASP A 444 1.35 24.89 -53.57
N ALA A 445 2.33 23.99 -53.46
CA ALA A 445 3.66 24.37 -53.01
C ALA A 445 4.26 25.46 -53.94
N ALA A 446 4.50 26.63 -53.37
CA ALA A 446 5.10 27.78 -54.07
C ALA A 446 6.38 28.22 -53.35
N PRO A 447 7.47 27.44 -53.40
CA PRO A 447 8.68 27.67 -52.63
C PRO A 447 9.39 28.99 -52.94
N ASP A 448 9.15 29.53 -54.14
CA ASP A 448 9.80 30.76 -54.59
C ASP A 448 9.03 32.04 -54.27
N LEU A 449 7.91 31.94 -53.58
CA LEU A 449 7.11 33.13 -53.21
C LEU A 449 7.30 33.46 -51.72
N PRO A 450 7.69 34.73 -51.42
CA PRO A 450 7.88 35.17 -50.05
C PRO A 450 6.53 35.48 -49.37
N LEU A 451 5.66 34.46 -49.29
CA LEU A 451 4.35 34.59 -48.64
C LEU A 451 4.52 34.85 -47.15
N ARG A 452 3.69 35.66 -46.62
CA ARG A 452 3.63 35.95 -45.17
C ARG A 452 2.20 35.87 -44.68
N TRP A 453 2.05 35.45 -43.42
CA TRP A 453 0.77 35.41 -42.75
C TRP A 453 0.12 36.81 -42.75
N GLY A 454 -1.16 36.89 -43.10
CA GLY A 454 -1.94 38.09 -43.18
C GLY A 454 -1.81 38.88 -44.49
N MET A 455 -1.06 38.38 -45.47
CA MET A 455 -1.08 38.98 -46.83
C MET A 455 -2.47 38.86 -47.45
N THR A 456 -2.94 39.92 -48.09
CA THR A 456 -4.16 39.89 -48.89
C THR A 456 -3.94 39.14 -50.18
N ALA A 457 -4.89 38.32 -50.52
CA ALA A 457 -4.94 37.56 -51.76
C ALA A 457 -6.33 37.68 -52.39
N VAL A 458 -6.36 37.72 -53.69
CA VAL A 458 -7.59 37.56 -54.48
C VAL A 458 -7.61 36.16 -55.06
N VAL A 459 -8.69 35.44 -54.87
CA VAL A 459 -8.89 34.08 -55.32
C VAL A 459 -9.99 34.01 -56.36
N ASP A 460 -9.62 33.49 -57.49
CA ASP A 460 -10.54 33.16 -58.59
C ASP A 460 -10.86 31.68 -58.54
N ILE A 461 -12.08 31.33 -58.20
CA ILE A 461 -12.57 29.94 -58.00
C ILE A 461 -13.27 29.52 -59.33
N GLU A 462 -12.79 28.47 -59.94
CA GLU A 462 -13.40 27.84 -61.09
C GLU A 462 -14.45 26.80 -60.61
N SER A 463 -15.73 27.16 -60.65
CA SER A 463 -16.85 26.30 -60.20
C SER A 463 -17.43 25.48 -61.33
#